data_af5dafb5bf5f4a727304c1eefc348ba9
#
_entry.id   af5dafb5bf5f4a727304c1eefc348ba9
#
_cell.length_a   1.000
_cell.length_b   1.000
_cell.length_c   1.000
_cell.angle_alpha   90.00
_cell.angle_beta   90.00
_cell.angle_gamma   90.00
#
_symmetry.space_group_name_H-M   'P 1'
#
loop_
_entity.id
_entity.type
_entity.pdbx_description
1 polymer ?
#
loop_
_entity_poly.entity_id
_entity_poly.type
_entity_poly.pdbx_seq_one_letter_code
_entity_poly.pdbx_strand_id
1 'polypeptide(L)'
;MSLRTLGAKAAAALDKDLMSTGAFSIDQLMELAGLSVSQAIYRVHPPSRGLNILVACGPGNNGGDGLVAARHLRHYGYKPTIYYPKRSKNDLYQRLAQQLVDLDVPFVDDFHTAVKSTDHIVDAIFGFSFSGEVREPFPAVIKALEETKLPVTSVDAPSSWDIENGPPSSGPGSSFQPEVLVSLTAPKPLVKHFKGRHFIGGSRFVSPGIAEKYNLEIPQYEGIDQVVEVDNNGQKL
;
A
#
# COMPACT_ATOMS: atom_id res chain seq x y z
N MET A 1 19.65 -4.41 -15.75
CA MET A 1 20.04 -3.51 -14.64
C MET A 1 19.21 -3.95 -13.44
N SER A 2 19.70 -3.81 -12.20
CA SER A 2 18.88 -4.15 -11.03
C SER A 2 17.93 -3.00 -10.73
N LEU A 3 16.71 -3.32 -10.27
CA LEU A 3 15.72 -2.35 -9.81
C LEU A 3 16.33 -1.43 -8.75
N ARG A 4 16.29 -0.12 -8.98
CA ARG A 4 16.77 0.87 -8.01
C ARG A 4 15.80 1.00 -6.86
N THR A 5 16.32 0.98 -5.64
CA THR A 5 15.53 1.02 -4.41
C THR A 5 15.96 2.15 -3.50
N LEU A 6 15.06 2.66 -2.69
CA LEU A 6 15.33 3.65 -1.64
C LEU A 6 15.17 3.02 -0.26
N GLY A 7 16.24 3.05 0.54
CA GLY A 7 16.18 2.70 1.96
C GLY A 7 15.35 3.71 2.77
N ALA A 8 14.99 3.35 4.00
CA ALA A 8 14.06 4.13 4.83
C ALA A 8 14.43 5.61 4.98
N LYS A 9 15.72 5.94 5.18
CA LYS A 9 16.17 7.32 5.31
C LYS A 9 16.00 8.14 4.02
N ALA A 10 16.33 7.53 2.87
CA ALA A 10 16.20 8.20 1.58
C ALA A 10 14.72 8.36 1.19
N ALA A 11 13.87 7.38 1.48
CA ALA A 11 12.43 7.48 1.27
C ALA A 11 11.81 8.62 2.11
N ALA A 12 12.15 8.71 3.40
CA ALA A 12 11.69 9.80 4.27
C ALA A 12 12.20 11.19 3.81
N ALA A 13 13.43 11.26 3.31
CA ALA A 13 13.97 12.50 2.77
C ALA A 13 13.29 12.91 1.46
N LEU A 14 12.97 11.94 0.59
CA LEU A 14 12.20 12.16 -0.63
C LEU A 14 10.79 12.70 -0.33
N ASP A 15 10.06 12.11 0.62
CA ASP A 15 8.74 12.60 1.05
C ASP A 15 8.81 14.04 1.54
N LYS A 16 9.85 14.37 2.34
CA LYS A 16 10.08 15.73 2.81
C LYS A 16 10.33 16.70 1.65
N ASP A 17 11.12 16.30 0.67
CA ASP A 17 11.41 17.14 -0.51
C ASP A 17 10.17 17.31 -1.40
N LEU A 18 9.37 16.27 -1.57
CA LEU A 18 8.10 16.38 -2.29
C LEU A 18 7.16 17.39 -1.62
N MET A 19 7.13 17.42 -0.29
CA MET A 19 6.30 18.37 0.46
C MET A 19 6.90 19.78 0.59
N SER A 20 8.20 19.94 0.42
CA SER A 20 8.87 21.25 0.49
C SER A 20 9.19 21.79 -0.90
N THR A 21 10.24 21.31 -1.52
CA THR A 21 10.69 21.75 -2.85
C THR A 21 9.69 21.39 -3.94
N GLY A 22 9.03 20.22 -3.81
CA GLY A 22 7.99 19.75 -4.73
C GLY A 22 6.63 20.44 -4.55
N ALA A 23 6.45 21.18 -3.43
CA ALA A 23 5.26 21.93 -3.08
C ALA A 23 3.94 21.11 -3.01
N PHE A 24 4.03 19.79 -2.81
CA PHE A 24 2.86 18.93 -2.57
C PHE A 24 2.39 19.03 -1.10
N SER A 25 1.10 18.98 -0.89
CA SER A 25 0.55 18.67 0.44
C SER A 25 0.57 17.16 0.70
N ILE A 26 0.55 16.78 1.97
CA ILE A 26 0.41 15.37 2.35
C ILE A 26 -0.91 14.77 1.83
N ASP A 27 -1.99 15.57 1.79
CA ASP A 27 -3.30 15.17 1.25
C ASP A 27 -3.19 14.81 -0.24
N GLN A 28 -2.45 15.60 -1.04
CA GLN A 28 -2.23 15.34 -2.46
C GLN A 28 -1.41 14.06 -2.68
N LEU A 29 -0.32 13.89 -1.91
CA LEU A 29 0.53 12.71 -2.03
C LEU A 29 -0.23 11.43 -1.66
N MET A 30 -1.01 11.47 -0.59
CA MET A 30 -1.83 10.36 -0.13
C MET A 30 -2.96 10.02 -1.12
N GLU A 31 -3.58 11.04 -1.72
CA GLU A 31 -4.58 10.84 -2.77
C GLU A 31 -4.00 10.12 -3.99
N LEU A 32 -2.81 10.55 -4.45
CA LEU A 32 -2.11 9.92 -5.58
C LEU A 32 -1.65 8.50 -5.24
N ALA A 33 -1.21 8.26 -4.01
CA ALA A 33 -0.82 6.94 -3.53
C ALA A 33 -2.01 5.97 -3.52
N GLY A 34 -3.11 6.36 -2.87
CA GLY A 34 -4.31 5.52 -2.80
C GLY A 34 -4.98 5.29 -4.16
N LEU A 35 -4.96 6.30 -5.05
CA LEU A 35 -5.41 6.14 -6.44
C LEU A 35 -4.55 5.08 -7.16
N SER A 36 -3.22 5.13 -6.99
CA SER A 36 -2.31 4.14 -7.58
C SER A 36 -2.61 2.73 -7.07
N VAL A 37 -2.79 2.58 -5.76
CA VAL A 37 -3.16 1.28 -5.15
C VAL A 37 -4.48 0.76 -5.72
N SER A 38 -5.50 1.61 -5.83
CA SER A 38 -6.80 1.21 -6.37
C SER A 38 -6.72 0.74 -7.83
N GLN A 39 -5.90 1.40 -8.66
CA GLN A 39 -5.66 0.98 -10.04
C GLN A 39 -4.91 -0.35 -10.14
N ALA A 40 -3.91 -0.58 -9.27
CA ALA A 40 -3.22 -1.87 -9.21
C ALA A 40 -4.21 -2.99 -8.85
N ILE A 41 -5.05 -2.79 -7.82
CA ILE A 41 -6.08 -3.76 -7.43
C ILE A 41 -7.04 -4.02 -8.58
N TYR A 42 -7.53 -3.00 -9.27
CA TYR A 42 -8.43 -3.17 -10.41
C TYR A 42 -7.81 -4.05 -11.52
N ARG A 43 -6.50 -3.94 -11.76
CA ARG A 43 -5.78 -4.75 -12.76
C ARG A 43 -5.60 -6.21 -12.34
N VAL A 44 -5.27 -6.46 -11.07
CA VAL A 44 -5.01 -7.82 -10.59
C VAL A 44 -6.28 -8.56 -10.18
N HIS A 45 -7.27 -7.84 -9.73
CA HIS A 45 -8.56 -8.35 -9.26
C HIS A 45 -9.73 -7.56 -9.84
N PRO A 46 -10.00 -7.68 -11.16
CA PRO A 46 -11.11 -6.96 -11.78
C PRO A 46 -12.46 -7.40 -11.17
N PRO A 47 -13.53 -6.59 -11.27
CA PRO A 47 -14.84 -6.88 -10.66
C PRO A 47 -15.43 -8.26 -11.01
N SER A 48 -15.03 -8.83 -12.13
CA SER A 48 -15.43 -10.18 -12.55
C SER A 48 -14.87 -11.31 -11.66
N ARG A 49 -13.83 -11.03 -10.85
CA ARG A 49 -13.23 -11.98 -9.88
C ARG A 49 -13.86 -11.93 -8.50
N GLY A 50 -14.65 -10.90 -8.21
CA GLY A 50 -15.31 -10.66 -6.93
C GLY A 50 -15.33 -9.18 -6.60
N LEU A 51 -16.30 -8.76 -5.81
CA LEU A 51 -16.50 -7.35 -5.46
C LEU A 51 -16.10 -7.03 -4.03
N ASN A 52 -15.99 -8.03 -3.16
CA ASN A 52 -15.81 -7.82 -1.73
C ASN A 52 -14.33 -7.65 -1.41
N ILE A 53 -13.93 -6.44 -1.06
CA ILE A 53 -12.54 -6.09 -0.75
C ILE A 53 -12.42 -5.75 0.73
N LEU A 54 -11.58 -6.49 1.48
CA LEU A 54 -11.27 -6.15 2.86
C LEU A 54 -9.98 -5.33 2.91
N VAL A 55 -10.07 -4.11 3.43
CA VAL A 55 -8.92 -3.21 3.57
C VAL A 55 -8.52 -3.13 5.05
N ALA A 56 -7.35 -3.64 5.39
CA ALA A 56 -6.76 -3.56 6.72
C ALA A 56 -5.89 -2.31 6.84
N CYS A 57 -6.32 -1.34 7.63
CA CYS A 57 -5.66 -0.06 7.78
C CYS A 57 -4.90 0.04 9.11
N GLY A 58 -3.64 0.46 9.02
CA GLY A 58 -2.83 0.88 10.18
C GLY A 58 -3.11 2.32 10.60
N PRO A 59 -2.52 2.78 11.72
CA PRO A 59 -2.79 4.11 12.29
C PRO A 59 -2.06 5.26 11.59
N GLY A 60 -1.15 4.98 10.67
CA GLY A 60 -0.28 5.94 9.98
C GLY A 60 -0.65 6.20 8.53
N ASN A 61 0.31 6.78 7.77
CA ASN A 61 0.13 7.15 6.36
C ASN A 61 -0.28 5.96 5.50
N ASN A 62 0.30 4.78 5.72
CA ASN A 62 -0.05 3.57 4.96
C ASN A 62 -1.53 3.21 5.11
N GLY A 63 -2.08 3.35 6.34
CA GLY A 63 -3.53 3.21 6.57
C GLY A 63 -4.34 4.28 5.84
N GLY A 64 -3.82 5.51 5.78
CA GLY A 64 -4.41 6.60 4.99
C GLY A 64 -4.48 6.27 3.50
N ASP A 65 -3.40 5.74 2.93
CA ASP A 65 -3.36 5.28 1.54
C ASP A 65 -4.41 4.18 1.28
N GLY A 66 -4.57 3.26 2.26
CA GLY A 66 -5.61 2.23 2.24
C GLY A 66 -7.04 2.81 2.26
N LEU A 67 -7.31 3.83 3.09
CA LEU A 67 -8.62 4.50 3.14
C LEU A 67 -8.93 5.20 1.80
N VAL A 68 -7.95 5.89 1.21
CA VAL A 68 -8.11 6.52 -0.11
C VAL A 68 -8.36 5.45 -1.19
N ALA A 69 -7.57 4.38 -1.19
CA ALA A 69 -7.76 3.27 -2.14
C ALA A 69 -9.17 2.67 -2.03
N ALA A 70 -9.66 2.43 -0.81
CA ALA A 70 -11.02 1.93 -0.57
C ALA A 70 -12.10 2.84 -1.15
N ARG A 71 -11.94 4.17 -1.02
CA ARG A 71 -12.86 5.14 -1.60
C ARG A 71 -12.91 5.04 -3.12
N HIS A 72 -11.75 4.96 -3.79
CA HIS A 72 -11.69 4.76 -5.24
C HIS A 72 -12.30 3.43 -5.65
N LEU A 73 -11.99 2.34 -4.95
CA LEU A 73 -12.59 1.02 -5.21
C LEU A 73 -14.10 1.05 -5.08
N ARG A 74 -14.66 1.78 -4.11
CA ARG A 74 -16.11 1.97 -3.99
C ARG A 74 -16.70 2.63 -5.24
N HIS A 75 -16.02 3.64 -5.78
CA HIS A 75 -16.43 4.31 -7.03
C HIS A 75 -16.24 3.42 -8.27
N TYR A 76 -15.33 2.46 -8.24
CA TYR A 76 -15.15 1.47 -9.32
C TYR A 76 -16.18 0.33 -9.26
N GLY A 77 -17.10 0.35 -8.29
CA GLY A 77 -18.18 -0.63 -8.16
C GLY A 77 -17.86 -1.82 -7.24
N TYR A 78 -16.72 -1.81 -6.55
CA TYR A 78 -16.43 -2.77 -5.50
C TYR A 78 -17.25 -2.48 -4.23
N LYS A 79 -17.24 -3.46 -3.31
CA LYS A 79 -17.84 -3.41 -1.98
C LYS A 79 -16.73 -3.49 -0.93
N PRO A 80 -15.97 -2.40 -0.69
CA PRO A 80 -14.94 -2.41 0.32
C PRO A 80 -15.54 -2.49 1.72
N THR A 81 -14.82 -3.18 2.61
CA THR A 81 -15.07 -3.23 4.05
C THR A 81 -13.76 -2.84 4.74
N ILE A 82 -13.81 -2.00 5.74
CA ILE A 82 -12.63 -1.44 6.39
C ILE A 82 -12.42 -2.04 7.77
N TYR A 83 -11.27 -2.64 8.00
CA TYR A 83 -10.77 -2.96 9.32
C TYR A 83 -9.75 -1.90 9.75
N TYR A 84 -10.12 -1.05 10.72
CA TYR A 84 -9.30 0.07 11.19
C TYR A 84 -9.33 0.16 12.71
N PRO A 85 -8.66 -0.79 13.43
CA PRO A 85 -8.79 -0.96 14.87
C PRO A 85 -8.12 0.13 15.70
N LYS A 86 -7.10 0.79 15.16
CA LYS A 86 -6.33 1.87 15.81
C LYS A 86 -6.52 3.17 15.02
N ARG A 87 -7.72 3.74 15.12
CA ARG A 87 -8.03 5.00 14.44
C ARG A 87 -7.15 6.14 14.95
N SER A 88 -6.54 6.86 14.02
CA SER A 88 -5.73 8.03 14.34
C SER A 88 -6.60 9.20 14.78
N LYS A 89 -6.04 10.07 15.65
CA LYS A 89 -6.64 11.36 16.03
C LYS A 89 -6.26 12.50 15.08
N ASN A 90 -5.42 12.22 14.07
CA ASN A 90 -5.04 13.22 13.08
C ASN A 90 -6.23 13.53 12.15
N ASP A 91 -6.50 14.82 11.95
CA ASP A 91 -7.64 15.30 11.16
C ASP A 91 -7.66 14.75 9.72
N LEU A 92 -6.49 14.56 9.09
CA LEU A 92 -6.39 13.98 7.76
C LEU A 92 -7.08 12.61 7.70
N TYR A 93 -6.70 11.69 8.60
CA TYR A 93 -7.26 10.34 8.58
C TYR A 93 -8.72 10.30 9.05
N GLN A 94 -9.12 11.21 9.94
CA GLN A 94 -10.53 11.37 10.32
C GLN A 94 -11.39 11.79 9.12
N ARG A 95 -10.92 12.76 8.33
CA ARG A 95 -11.60 13.18 7.09
C ARG A 95 -11.70 12.03 6.08
N LEU A 96 -10.61 11.25 5.89
CA LEU A 96 -10.63 10.09 4.99
C LEU A 96 -11.63 9.03 5.45
N ALA A 97 -11.68 8.74 6.76
CA ALA A 97 -12.66 7.81 7.31
C ALA A 97 -14.10 8.33 7.15
N GLN A 98 -14.33 9.64 7.36
CA GLN A 98 -15.64 10.25 7.16
C GLN A 98 -16.11 10.13 5.71
N GLN A 99 -15.23 10.34 4.72
CA GLN A 99 -15.56 10.17 3.29
C GLN A 99 -16.06 8.75 2.99
N LEU A 100 -15.52 7.73 3.66
CA LEU A 100 -15.96 6.35 3.50
C LEU A 100 -17.31 6.10 4.19
N VAL A 101 -17.55 6.69 5.37
CA VAL A 101 -18.84 6.67 6.04
C VAL A 101 -19.92 7.29 5.15
N ASP A 102 -19.63 8.43 4.53
CA ASP A 102 -20.56 9.14 3.63
C ASP A 102 -20.87 8.33 2.34
N LEU A 103 -20.04 7.35 2.00
CA LEU A 103 -20.24 6.40 0.89
C LEU A 103 -20.86 5.07 1.32
N ASP A 104 -21.35 4.98 2.56
CA ASP A 104 -21.90 3.75 3.16
C ASP A 104 -20.91 2.57 3.15
N VAL A 105 -19.61 2.85 3.29
CA VAL A 105 -18.59 1.80 3.40
C VAL A 105 -18.51 1.33 4.84
N PRO A 106 -18.74 0.03 5.13
CA PRO A 106 -18.77 -0.49 6.48
C PRO A 106 -17.36 -0.54 7.09
N PHE A 107 -17.28 -0.20 8.37
CA PHE A 107 -16.13 -0.41 9.24
C PHE A 107 -16.44 -1.59 10.17
N VAL A 108 -15.49 -2.52 10.32
CA VAL A 108 -15.64 -3.74 11.13
C VAL A 108 -14.55 -3.82 12.20
N ASP A 109 -14.90 -4.46 13.31
CA ASP A 109 -14.00 -4.63 14.45
C ASP A 109 -13.37 -6.03 14.51
N ASP A 110 -13.91 -6.99 13.74
CA ASP A 110 -13.43 -8.37 13.68
C ASP A 110 -12.91 -8.70 12.27
N PHE A 111 -11.58 -8.72 12.13
CA PHE A 111 -10.90 -9.06 10.89
C PHE A 111 -11.18 -10.50 10.45
N HIS A 112 -11.13 -11.46 11.38
CA HIS A 112 -11.28 -12.88 11.06
C HIS A 112 -12.68 -13.22 10.55
N THR A 113 -13.70 -12.56 11.06
CA THR A 113 -15.05 -12.70 10.54
C THR A 113 -15.20 -12.04 9.18
N ALA A 114 -14.62 -10.87 8.96
CA ALA A 114 -14.69 -10.15 7.69
C ALA A 114 -14.00 -10.91 6.54
N VAL A 115 -12.88 -11.58 6.80
CA VAL A 115 -12.17 -12.41 5.79
C VAL A 115 -13.08 -13.47 5.16
N LYS A 116 -14.03 -14.03 5.90
CA LYS A 116 -14.90 -15.13 5.43
C LYS A 116 -15.84 -14.73 4.27
N SER A 117 -16.10 -13.44 4.10
CA SER A 117 -16.96 -12.89 3.04
C SER A 117 -16.18 -12.01 2.05
N THR A 118 -14.88 -12.17 1.99
CA THR A 118 -13.95 -11.35 1.22
C THR A 118 -13.44 -12.10 0.01
N ASP A 119 -13.24 -11.41 -1.11
CA ASP A 119 -12.68 -11.95 -2.34
C ASP A 119 -11.19 -11.55 -2.51
N HIS A 120 -10.79 -10.41 -1.94
CA HIS A 120 -9.43 -9.88 -2.01
C HIS A 120 -9.11 -9.03 -0.77
N ILE A 121 -7.89 -9.14 -0.25
CA ILE A 121 -7.46 -8.38 0.93
C ILE A 121 -6.43 -7.32 0.52
N VAL A 122 -6.55 -6.12 1.09
CA VAL A 122 -5.57 -5.04 0.98
C VAL A 122 -4.89 -4.88 2.34
N ASP A 123 -3.60 -5.17 2.37
CA ASP A 123 -2.74 -4.94 3.52
C ASP A 123 -2.17 -3.51 3.44
N ALA A 124 -2.78 -2.61 4.16
CA ALA A 124 -2.39 -1.22 4.33
C ALA A 124 -2.07 -0.89 5.81
N ILE A 125 -1.47 -1.85 6.54
CA ILE A 125 -1.23 -1.69 7.97
C ILE A 125 0.07 -0.90 8.19
N PHE A 126 1.20 -1.41 7.71
CA PHE A 126 2.52 -0.80 7.89
C PHE A 126 3.24 -0.62 6.57
N GLY A 127 3.79 0.58 6.33
CA GLY A 127 4.62 0.91 5.18
C GLY A 127 6.11 1.04 5.56
N PHE A 128 6.87 1.76 4.75
CA PHE A 128 8.34 1.84 4.85
C PHE A 128 8.87 2.41 6.18
N SER A 129 8.07 3.13 6.92
CA SER A 129 8.46 3.70 8.22
C SER A 129 8.33 2.72 9.39
N PHE A 130 7.82 1.50 9.15
CA PHE A 130 7.67 0.50 10.19
C PHE A 130 9.04 0.00 10.67
N SER A 131 9.18 -0.13 11.97
CA SER A 131 10.35 -0.73 12.63
C SER A 131 9.98 -1.28 14.00
N GLY A 132 10.69 -2.31 14.43
CA GLY A 132 10.50 -2.95 15.73
C GLY A 132 9.37 -3.98 15.75
N GLU A 133 8.78 -4.21 16.92
CA GLU A 133 7.78 -5.25 17.11
C GLU A 133 6.38 -4.82 16.67
N VAL A 134 5.65 -5.75 16.10
CA VAL A 134 4.23 -5.59 15.77
C VAL A 134 3.41 -5.60 17.06
N ARG A 135 2.61 -4.54 17.27
CA ARG A 135 1.80 -4.36 18.48
C ARG A 135 0.34 -4.75 18.24
N GLU A 136 -0.33 -5.16 19.31
CA GLU A 136 -1.76 -5.45 19.29
C GLU A 136 -2.60 -4.30 18.67
N PRO A 137 -3.61 -4.67 17.89
CA PRO A 137 -4.13 -6.01 17.60
C PRO A 137 -3.54 -6.68 16.32
N PHE A 138 -2.49 -6.13 15.74
CA PHE A 138 -1.99 -6.52 14.41
C PHE A 138 -1.25 -7.86 14.35
N PRO A 139 -0.63 -8.45 15.41
CA PRO A 139 0.00 -9.75 15.30
C PRO A 139 -0.95 -10.84 14.78
N ALA A 140 -2.18 -10.90 15.32
CA ALA A 140 -3.19 -11.85 14.90
C ALA A 140 -3.66 -11.61 13.45
N VAL A 141 -3.76 -10.35 13.04
CA VAL A 141 -4.14 -9.96 11.66
C VAL A 141 -3.07 -10.39 10.67
N ILE A 142 -1.78 -10.11 10.96
CA ILE A 142 -0.66 -10.50 10.09
C ILE A 142 -0.57 -12.02 9.99
N LYS A 143 -0.80 -12.73 11.07
CA LYS A 143 -0.87 -14.19 11.05
C LYS A 143 -2.00 -14.68 10.15
N ALA A 144 -3.16 -14.05 10.19
CA ALA A 144 -4.26 -14.38 9.29
C ALA A 144 -3.92 -14.08 7.81
N LEU A 145 -3.12 -13.03 7.53
CA LEU A 145 -2.60 -12.74 6.19
C LEU A 145 -1.59 -13.80 5.72
N GLU A 146 -0.79 -14.38 6.62
CA GLU A 146 0.10 -15.50 6.29
C GLU A 146 -0.65 -16.79 5.93
N GLU A 147 -1.77 -17.05 6.62
CA GLU A 147 -2.52 -18.30 6.54
C GLU A 147 -3.62 -18.29 5.46
N THR A 148 -4.03 -17.11 5.00
CA THR A 148 -5.11 -16.98 4.02
C THR A 148 -4.71 -17.52 2.65
N LYS A 149 -5.71 -18.07 1.94
CA LYS A 149 -5.59 -18.42 0.52
C LYS A 149 -6.16 -17.35 -0.41
N LEU A 150 -6.72 -16.29 0.17
CA LEU A 150 -7.20 -15.16 -0.62
C LEU A 150 -6.02 -14.37 -1.19
N PRO A 151 -6.17 -13.76 -2.37
CA PRO A 151 -5.16 -12.86 -2.89
C PRO A 151 -4.99 -11.64 -1.96
N VAL A 152 -3.76 -11.27 -1.68
CA VAL A 152 -3.41 -10.11 -0.85
C VAL A 152 -2.58 -9.13 -1.67
N THR A 153 -2.98 -7.86 -1.66
CA THR A 153 -2.17 -6.74 -2.14
C THR A 153 -1.62 -5.98 -0.94
N SER A 154 -0.29 -5.92 -0.81
CA SER A 154 0.36 -5.07 0.21
C SER A 154 0.70 -3.70 -0.35
N VAL A 155 0.40 -2.67 0.44
CA VAL A 155 0.67 -1.27 0.12
C VAL A 155 2.03 -0.88 0.67
N ASP A 156 2.91 -0.41 -0.19
CA ASP A 156 4.26 0.08 0.08
C ASP A 156 5.26 -0.97 0.59
N ALA A 157 4.87 -1.76 1.58
CA ALA A 157 5.63 -2.89 2.13
C ALA A 157 4.67 -3.97 2.65
N PRO A 158 5.00 -5.26 2.56
CA PRO A 158 4.26 -6.28 3.29
C PRO A 158 4.35 -6.01 4.80
N SER A 159 3.21 -5.98 5.48
CA SER A 159 3.17 -5.61 6.91
C SER A 159 4.02 -6.54 7.75
N SER A 160 4.80 -5.96 8.65
CA SER A 160 5.86 -6.55 9.48
C SER A 160 7.22 -6.79 8.81
N TRP A 161 7.35 -6.63 7.50
CA TRP A 161 8.65 -6.75 6.87
C TRP A 161 9.55 -5.56 7.24
N ASP A 162 10.82 -5.87 7.49
CA ASP A 162 11.86 -4.84 7.60
C ASP A 162 12.16 -4.27 6.21
N ILE A 163 12.29 -2.95 6.13
CA ILE A 163 12.41 -2.24 4.85
C ILE A 163 13.70 -2.60 4.08
N GLU A 164 14.78 -2.94 4.81
CA GLU A 164 16.08 -3.28 4.22
C GLU A 164 16.25 -4.79 4.04
N ASN A 165 15.74 -5.58 5.00
CA ASN A 165 16.03 -7.00 5.14
C ASN A 165 14.87 -7.93 4.75
N GLY A 166 13.67 -7.39 4.49
CA GLY A 166 12.50 -8.19 4.13
C GLY A 166 11.80 -8.86 5.32
N PRO A 167 11.29 -10.09 5.17
CA PRO A 167 10.51 -10.75 6.21
C PRO A 167 11.32 -10.98 7.50
N PRO A 168 10.69 -10.87 8.67
CA PRO A 168 11.35 -11.18 9.93
C PRO A 168 11.75 -12.67 9.97
N SER A 169 12.81 -13.00 10.72
CA SER A 169 13.29 -14.37 10.85
C SER A 169 12.34 -15.30 11.62
N SER A 170 11.43 -14.71 12.41
CA SER A 170 10.44 -15.43 13.20
C SER A 170 9.28 -14.50 13.58
N GLY A 171 8.18 -15.07 14.08
CA GLY A 171 7.01 -14.31 14.51
C GLY A 171 6.09 -13.89 13.36
N PRO A 172 5.11 -13.00 13.63
CA PRO A 172 4.13 -12.58 12.64
C PRO A 172 4.78 -11.95 11.40
N GLY A 173 4.46 -12.46 10.21
CA GLY A 173 4.97 -12.00 8.93
C GLY A 173 6.20 -12.73 8.42
N SER A 174 6.77 -13.68 9.19
CA SER A 174 7.97 -14.43 8.77
C SER A 174 7.73 -15.29 7.53
N SER A 175 6.53 -15.76 7.31
CA SER A 175 6.11 -16.52 6.12
C SER A 175 5.13 -15.74 5.21
N PHE A 176 4.83 -14.49 5.55
CA PHE A 176 3.91 -13.68 4.77
C PHE A 176 4.50 -13.33 3.39
N GLN A 177 3.84 -13.80 2.34
CA GLN A 177 4.16 -13.50 0.96
C GLN A 177 2.88 -13.05 0.25
N PRO A 178 2.61 -11.74 0.13
CA PRO A 178 1.44 -11.27 -0.61
C PRO A 178 1.57 -11.59 -2.10
N GLU A 179 0.43 -11.74 -2.78
CA GLU A 179 0.42 -11.95 -4.24
C GLU A 179 0.90 -10.71 -4.99
N VAL A 180 0.60 -9.53 -4.46
CA VAL A 180 0.88 -8.24 -5.09
C VAL A 180 1.53 -7.28 -4.10
N LEU A 181 2.54 -6.56 -4.55
CA LEU A 181 3.13 -5.43 -3.86
C LEU A 181 2.96 -4.17 -4.71
N VAL A 182 2.45 -3.09 -4.12
CA VAL A 182 2.42 -1.76 -4.73
C VAL A 182 3.42 -0.87 -4.01
N SER A 183 4.63 -0.73 -4.57
CA SER A 183 5.62 0.21 -4.06
C SER A 183 5.20 1.64 -4.37
N LEU A 184 5.12 2.47 -3.32
CA LEU A 184 4.74 3.87 -3.46
C LEU A 184 5.97 4.76 -3.65
N THR A 185 5.92 5.63 -4.64
CA THR A 185 6.95 6.55 -5.11
C THR A 185 8.20 5.84 -5.64
N ALA A 186 8.79 4.94 -4.86
CA ALA A 186 9.95 4.14 -5.25
C ALA A 186 9.96 2.78 -4.55
N PRO A 187 10.48 1.73 -5.18
CA PRO A 187 10.72 0.44 -4.54
C PRO A 187 11.68 0.56 -3.36
N LYS A 188 11.48 -0.27 -2.33
CA LYS A 188 12.34 -0.37 -1.16
C LYS A 188 13.22 -1.62 -1.23
N PRO A 189 14.34 -1.71 -0.52
CA PRO A 189 15.27 -2.86 -0.59
C PRO A 189 14.61 -4.22 -0.34
N LEU A 190 13.53 -4.26 0.46
CA LEU A 190 12.74 -5.47 0.75
C LEU A 190 12.24 -6.21 -0.52
N VAL A 191 12.11 -5.53 -1.66
CA VAL A 191 11.63 -6.16 -2.91
C VAL A 191 12.51 -7.31 -3.39
N LYS A 192 13.75 -7.42 -2.93
CA LYS A 192 14.64 -8.57 -3.18
C LYS A 192 14.09 -9.89 -2.63
N HIS A 193 13.23 -9.81 -1.63
CA HIS A 193 12.60 -10.96 -0.97
C HIS A 193 11.18 -11.21 -1.46
N PHE A 194 10.63 -10.27 -2.24
CA PHE A 194 9.27 -10.36 -2.77
C PHE A 194 9.24 -11.23 -4.04
N LYS A 195 8.22 -12.09 -4.15
CA LYS A 195 8.12 -13.07 -5.26
C LYS A 195 6.85 -12.93 -6.11
N GLY A 196 5.94 -12.03 -5.71
CA GLY A 196 4.67 -11.81 -6.41
C GLY A 196 4.75 -10.79 -7.54
N ARG A 197 3.60 -10.30 -7.95
CA ARG A 197 3.48 -9.22 -8.95
C ARG A 197 3.82 -7.88 -8.30
N HIS A 198 4.71 -7.13 -8.93
CA HIS A 198 5.21 -5.87 -8.39
C HIS A 198 4.74 -4.69 -9.24
N PHE A 199 4.10 -3.73 -8.60
CA PHE A 199 3.69 -2.46 -9.19
C PHE A 199 4.44 -1.30 -8.56
N ILE A 200 4.79 -0.30 -9.37
CA ILE A 200 5.29 0.99 -8.92
C ILE A 200 4.19 2.02 -9.18
N GLY A 201 3.78 2.73 -8.13
CA GLY A 201 2.78 3.79 -8.17
C GLY A 201 3.23 5.05 -7.46
N GLY A 202 2.52 6.18 -7.69
CA GLY A 202 2.81 7.41 -6.99
C GLY A 202 4.14 8.08 -7.32
N SER A 203 4.81 7.71 -8.44
CA SER A 203 6.04 8.36 -8.89
C SER A 203 5.86 9.21 -10.14
N ARG A 204 4.73 9.10 -10.82
CA ARG A 204 4.45 9.82 -12.08
C ARG A 204 4.59 11.35 -11.97
N PHE A 205 4.32 11.91 -10.80
CA PHE A 205 4.36 13.34 -10.54
C PHE A 205 5.72 13.85 -10.05
N VAL A 206 6.69 12.96 -9.81
CA VAL A 206 8.03 13.37 -9.34
C VAL A 206 8.72 14.19 -10.41
N SER A 207 9.16 15.41 -10.06
CA SER A 207 9.85 16.29 -10.99
C SER A 207 11.22 15.75 -11.37
N PRO A 208 11.75 16.10 -12.57
CA PRO A 208 13.09 15.66 -13.00
C PRO A 208 14.20 15.97 -12.01
N GLY A 209 14.18 17.16 -11.40
CA GLY A 209 15.20 17.58 -10.43
C GLY A 209 15.16 16.76 -9.13
N ILE A 210 13.96 16.40 -8.65
CA ILE A 210 13.82 15.50 -7.49
C ILE A 210 14.24 14.07 -7.88
N ALA A 211 13.85 13.60 -9.05
CA ALA A 211 14.24 12.28 -9.53
C ALA A 211 15.77 12.15 -9.64
N GLU A 212 16.45 13.15 -10.20
CA GLU A 212 17.92 13.20 -10.29
C GLU A 212 18.57 13.18 -8.91
N LYS A 213 18.09 14.02 -7.97
CA LYS A 213 18.64 14.10 -6.60
C LYS A 213 18.65 12.75 -5.89
N TYR A 214 17.62 11.96 -6.06
CA TYR A 214 17.49 10.63 -5.44
C TYR A 214 17.89 9.49 -6.37
N ASN A 215 18.41 9.79 -7.57
CA ASN A 215 18.77 8.80 -8.58
C ASN A 215 17.61 7.82 -8.86
N LEU A 216 16.38 8.37 -8.95
CA LEU A 216 15.18 7.59 -9.22
C LEU A 216 15.04 7.30 -10.71
N GLU A 217 14.72 6.07 -11.04
CA GLU A 217 14.24 5.70 -12.35
C GLU A 217 12.71 5.75 -12.33
N ILE A 218 12.14 6.82 -12.90
CA ILE A 218 10.69 6.94 -13.04
C ILE A 218 10.24 6.02 -14.18
N PRO A 219 9.38 5.02 -13.91
CA PRO A 219 8.91 4.13 -14.96
C PRO A 219 8.08 4.89 -15.98
N GLN A 220 8.07 4.40 -17.22
CA GLN A 220 7.25 4.97 -18.28
C GLN A 220 5.78 4.59 -18.07
N TYR A 221 4.98 5.55 -17.63
CA TYR A 221 3.54 5.41 -17.48
C TYR A 221 2.82 5.50 -18.82
N GLU A 222 1.79 4.68 -19.02
CA GLU A 222 0.99 4.69 -20.24
C GLU A 222 -0.30 5.50 -20.04
N GLY A 223 -0.61 6.37 -20.99
CA GLY A 223 -1.83 7.15 -20.97
C GLY A 223 -2.10 7.84 -19.63
N ILE A 224 -3.18 7.47 -18.98
CA ILE A 224 -3.64 8.02 -17.69
C ILE A 224 -3.24 7.17 -16.49
N ASP A 225 -2.48 6.11 -16.69
CA ASP A 225 -2.10 5.15 -15.65
C ASP A 225 -1.33 5.80 -14.50
N GLN A 226 -1.64 5.39 -13.28
CA GLN A 226 -0.93 5.79 -12.08
C GLN A 226 -0.02 4.68 -11.53
N VAL A 227 -0.02 3.51 -12.19
CA VAL A 227 0.80 2.35 -11.82
C VAL A 227 1.43 1.72 -13.06
N VAL A 228 2.62 1.15 -12.85
CA VAL A 228 3.32 0.32 -13.84
C VAL A 228 3.67 -1.00 -13.19
N GLU A 229 3.34 -2.12 -13.83
CA GLU A 229 3.81 -3.43 -13.42
C GLU A 229 5.25 -3.64 -13.93
N VAL A 230 6.11 -4.13 -13.07
CA VAL A 230 7.53 -4.32 -13.36
C VAL A 230 7.99 -5.73 -13.01
N ASP A 231 8.99 -6.22 -13.72
CA ASP A 231 9.71 -7.44 -13.37
C ASP A 231 10.69 -7.22 -12.20
N ASN A 232 11.40 -8.27 -11.79
CA ASN A 232 12.39 -8.22 -10.72
C ASN A 232 13.61 -7.33 -11.07
N ASN A 233 13.77 -6.93 -12.31
CA ASN A 233 14.82 -6.01 -12.77
C ASN A 233 14.32 -4.58 -12.91
N GLY A 234 13.03 -4.33 -12.67
CA GLY A 234 12.39 -3.03 -12.81
C GLY A 234 11.96 -2.69 -14.24
N GLN A 235 12.00 -3.67 -15.16
CA GLN A 235 11.52 -3.47 -16.51
C GLN A 235 9.99 -3.56 -16.53
N LYS A 236 9.34 -2.66 -17.26
CA LYS A 236 7.89 -2.68 -17.48
C LYS A 236 7.48 -4.00 -18.15
N LEU A 237 6.45 -4.65 -17.62
CA LEU A 237 5.79 -5.83 -18.18
C LEU A 237 4.65 -5.46 -19.11
#